data_c3592d42f144b296e0c51e3f05dee59a
#
_entry.id   c3592d42f144b296e0c51e3f05dee59a
#
_cell.length_a   1.000
_cell.length_b   1.000
_cell.length_c   1.000
_cell.angle_alpha   90.00
_cell.angle_beta   90.00
_cell.angle_gamma   90.00
#
_symmetry.space_group_name_H-M   'P 1'
#
loop_
_entity.id
_entity.type
_entity.pdbx_description
1 polymer ?
#
loop_
_entity_poly.entity_id
_entity_poly.type
_entity_poly.pdbx_seq_one_letter_code
_entity_poly.pdbx_strand_id
1 'polypeptide(L)'
;MSDAAERGVSEGTPISYHHTQPGTLTLAVCLAIGLLGAAIIWLTGEMAMILVPIVAIALAIIFHSLTVEITDNELRWHFGPGLWSYSLALDEIDRVAIVRNHWWNGFGIRMAPGFRLYNVSGLDAVELRLKSGEIRRIGTDDPQRLAAAIEQSR
;
A
#
# COMPACT_ATOMS: atom_id res chain seq x y z
N MET A 1 15.02 51.76 -2.77
CA MET A 1 16.03 50.72 -3.00
C MET A 1 15.98 49.79 -1.81
N SER A 2 15.32 48.73 -1.91
CA SER A 2 15.63 47.51 -1.20
C SER A 2 14.65 46.44 -1.68
N ASP A 3 15.20 45.61 -2.51
CA ASP A 3 14.53 44.48 -3.12
C ASP A 3 14.65 43.32 -2.13
N ALA A 4 13.57 43.02 -1.47
CA ALA A 4 13.50 41.83 -0.62
C ALA A 4 13.00 40.66 -1.48
N ALA A 5 13.97 39.82 -1.82
CA ALA A 5 13.71 38.54 -2.45
C ALA A 5 12.72 37.72 -1.60
N GLU A 6 11.48 37.68 -1.98
CA GLU A 6 10.52 36.69 -1.53
C GLU A 6 10.97 35.32 -2.04
N ARG A 7 11.58 34.59 -1.15
CA ARG A 7 11.82 33.18 -1.33
C ARG A 7 10.47 32.49 -1.37
N GLY A 8 10.07 32.08 -2.55
CA GLY A 8 8.89 31.25 -2.76
C GLY A 8 8.96 30.03 -1.87
N VAL A 9 8.15 30.02 -0.84
CA VAL A 9 7.72 28.80 -0.16
C VAL A 9 7.02 28.00 -1.24
N SER A 10 7.55 26.83 -1.60
CA SER A 10 6.83 25.89 -2.44
C SER A 10 5.56 25.51 -1.65
N GLU A 11 4.46 26.12 -1.99
CA GLU A 11 3.13 25.68 -1.52
C GLU A 11 3.01 24.22 -1.95
N GLY A 12 3.07 23.32 -0.96
CA GLY A 12 2.82 21.91 -1.21
C GLY A 12 1.44 21.77 -1.82
N THR A 13 1.36 21.08 -2.94
CA THR A 13 0.11 20.76 -3.64
C THR A 13 -0.94 20.29 -2.64
N PRO A 14 -2.15 20.86 -2.59
CA PRO A 14 -3.15 20.47 -1.60
C PRO A 14 -3.50 18.98 -1.75
N ILE A 15 -3.35 18.23 -0.67
CA ILE A 15 -3.73 16.82 -0.62
C ILE A 15 -5.25 16.76 -0.48
N SER A 16 -5.94 16.24 -1.48
CA SER A 16 -7.41 16.12 -1.48
C SER A 16 -7.89 14.88 -0.71
N TYR A 17 -7.06 13.85 -0.60
CA TYR A 17 -7.33 12.61 0.13
C TYR A 17 -6.04 12.06 0.72
N HIS A 18 -6.11 11.60 1.96
CA HIS A 18 -5.03 10.86 2.63
C HIS A 18 -5.65 9.82 3.55
N HIS A 19 -5.24 8.58 3.39
CA HIS A 19 -5.68 7.49 4.26
C HIS A 19 -4.58 6.44 4.41
N THR A 20 -4.38 5.97 5.64
CA THR A 20 -3.41 4.92 5.96
C THR A 20 -4.12 3.74 6.59
N GLN A 21 -4.11 2.61 5.90
CA GLN A 21 -4.62 1.34 6.40
C GLN A 21 -3.50 0.59 7.15
N PRO A 22 -3.72 0.16 8.40
CA PRO A 22 -2.76 -0.67 9.11
C PRO A 22 -2.75 -2.10 8.56
N GLY A 23 -1.55 -2.67 8.38
CA GLY A 23 -1.33 -4.03 7.93
C GLY A 23 -1.45 -5.06 9.05
N THR A 24 -2.54 -5.03 9.81
CA THR A 24 -2.73 -5.86 11.01
C THR A 24 -2.56 -7.35 10.75
N LEU A 25 -3.11 -7.85 9.63
CA LEU A 25 -3.00 -9.25 9.27
C LEU A 25 -1.56 -9.61 8.87
N THR A 26 -0.90 -8.78 8.07
CA THR A 26 0.50 -8.98 7.70
C THR A 26 1.39 -8.98 8.94
N LEU A 27 1.18 -8.05 9.88
CA LEU A 27 1.91 -8.01 11.15
C LEU A 27 1.68 -9.26 11.99
N ALA A 28 0.44 -9.74 12.12
CA ALA A 28 0.11 -10.94 12.86
C ALA A 28 0.79 -12.18 12.27
N VAL A 29 0.79 -12.33 10.95
CA VAL A 29 1.45 -13.43 10.24
C VAL A 29 2.97 -13.36 10.42
N CYS A 30 3.58 -12.18 10.25
CA CYS A 30 5.01 -12.00 10.45
C CYS A 30 5.43 -12.32 11.90
N LEU A 31 4.62 -11.88 12.88
CA LEU A 31 4.86 -12.19 14.30
C LEU A 31 4.81 -13.71 14.56
N ALA A 32 3.77 -14.38 14.05
CA ALA A 32 3.63 -15.84 14.22
C ALA A 32 4.81 -16.61 13.59
N ILE A 33 5.22 -16.25 12.37
CA ILE A 33 6.37 -16.87 11.68
C ILE A 33 7.67 -16.58 12.45
N GLY A 34 7.88 -15.36 12.91
CA GLY A 34 9.06 -14.97 13.66
C GLY A 34 9.17 -15.73 15.00
N LEU A 35 8.06 -15.85 15.74
CA LEU A 35 8.01 -16.63 16.98
C LEU A 35 8.25 -18.12 16.73
N LEU A 36 7.68 -18.67 15.67
CA LEU A 36 7.91 -20.07 15.30
C LEU A 36 9.40 -20.33 14.98
N GLY A 37 10.02 -19.44 14.22
CA GLY A 37 11.46 -19.54 13.92
C GLY A 37 12.31 -19.46 15.18
N ALA A 38 11.99 -18.53 16.10
CA ALA A 38 12.68 -18.42 17.38
C ALA A 38 12.50 -19.67 18.25
N ALA A 39 11.30 -20.25 18.29
CA ALA A 39 11.03 -21.49 19.02
C ALA A 39 11.83 -22.68 18.45
N ILE A 40 11.94 -22.80 17.13
CA ILE A 40 12.75 -23.85 16.49
C ILE A 40 14.21 -23.70 16.92
N ILE A 41 14.79 -22.50 16.87
CA ILE A 41 16.17 -22.25 17.33
C ILE A 41 16.35 -22.67 18.78
N TRP A 42 15.41 -22.31 19.64
CA TRP A 42 15.44 -22.66 21.06
C TRP A 42 15.42 -24.17 21.29
N LEU A 43 14.60 -24.91 20.53
CA LEU A 43 14.42 -26.35 20.69
C LEU A 43 15.53 -27.20 20.06
N THR A 44 16.07 -26.76 18.94
CA THR A 44 16.99 -27.57 18.12
C THR A 44 18.44 -27.08 18.13
N GLY A 45 18.65 -25.81 18.49
CA GLY A 45 19.96 -25.16 18.37
C GLY A 45 20.36 -24.80 16.93
N GLU A 46 19.44 -24.97 15.96
CA GLU A 46 19.69 -24.75 14.53
C GLU A 46 19.81 -23.26 14.21
N MET A 47 21.02 -22.71 14.32
CA MET A 47 21.30 -21.29 14.08
C MET A 47 21.01 -20.83 12.66
N ALA A 48 20.97 -21.74 11.67
CA ALA A 48 20.57 -21.39 10.30
C ALA A 48 19.13 -20.83 10.24
N MET A 49 18.27 -21.18 11.19
CA MET A 49 16.90 -20.66 11.29
C MET A 49 16.81 -19.20 11.71
N ILE A 50 17.92 -18.54 12.12
CA ILE A 50 17.95 -17.11 12.51
C ILE A 50 17.45 -16.18 11.39
N LEU A 51 17.59 -16.59 10.12
CA LEU A 51 17.09 -15.84 8.99
C LEU A 51 15.56 -15.70 8.99
N VAL A 52 14.83 -16.66 9.56
CA VAL A 52 13.36 -16.64 9.59
C VAL A 52 12.81 -15.43 10.37
N PRO A 53 13.17 -15.22 11.67
CA PRO A 53 12.72 -14.04 12.38
C PRO A 53 13.26 -12.74 11.80
N ILE A 54 14.49 -12.71 11.26
CA ILE A 54 15.05 -11.52 10.64
C ILE A 54 14.20 -11.11 9.41
N VAL A 55 13.89 -12.06 8.53
CA VAL A 55 13.04 -11.79 7.35
C VAL A 55 11.63 -11.42 7.77
N ALA A 56 11.06 -12.08 8.77
CA ALA A 56 9.74 -11.74 9.29
C ALA A 56 9.68 -10.29 9.83
N ILE A 57 10.70 -9.85 10.56
CA ILE A 57 10.81 -8.47 11.05
C ILE A 57 10.93 -7.48 9.88
N ALA A 58 11.78 -7.78 8.89
CA ALA A 58 11.95 -6.94 7.71
C ALA A 58 10.62 -6.77 6.93
N LEU A 59 9.90 -7.87 6.71
CA LEU A 59 8.59 -7.84 6.06
C LEU A 59 7.55 -7.09 6.90
N ALA A 60 7.56 -7.25 8.22
CA ALA A 60 6.70 -6.50 9.11
C ALA A 60 6.95 -4.99 9.00
N ILE A 61 8.21 -4.54 8.98
CA ILE A 61 8.57 -3.13 8.81
C ILE A 61 8.11 -2.59 7.46
N ILE A 62 8.27 -3.36 6.39
CA ILE A 62 7.93 -2.93 5.03
C ILE A 62 6.42 -2.85 4.82
N PHE A 63 5.67 -3.85 5.32
CA PHE A 63 4.24 -4.01 5.04
C PHE A 63 3.34 -3.71 6.24
N HIS A 64 3.81 -2.94 7.25
CA HIS A 64 2.99 -2.62 8.40
C HIS A 64 1.80 -1.71 8.07
N SER A 65 1.84 -1.00 6.96
CA SER A 65 0.78 -0.10 6.51
C SER A 65 0.77 0.07 4.99
N LEU A 66 -0.36 0.53 4.48
CA LEU A 66 -0.54 1.01 3.11
C LEU A 66 -1.16 2.41 3.20
N THR A 67 -0.44 3.40 2.75
CA THR A 67 -0.91 4.79 2.67
C THR A 67 -1.30 5.12 1.23
N VAL A 68 -2.46 5.73 1.06
CA VAL A 68 -2.98 6.20 -0.23
C VAL A 68 -3.24 7.70 -0.13
N GLU A 69 -2.74 8.44 -1.11
CA GLU A 69 -2.86 9.90 -1.20
C GLU A 69 -3.34 10.31 -2.59
N ILE A 70 -4.18 11.34 -2.65
CA ILE A 70 -4.60 11.99 -3.88
C ILE A 70 -4.15 13.43 -3.80
N THR A 71 -3.36 13.85 -4.76
CA THR A 71 -3.02 15.24 -5.06
C THR A 71 -3.74 15.65 -6.35
N ASP A 72 -3.63 16.91 -6.76
CA ASP A 72 -4.45 17.54 -7.83
C ASP A 72 -4.66 16.69 -9.09
N ASN A 73 -3.69 15.88 -9.49
CA ASN A 73 -3.82 15.04 -10.71
C ASN A 73 -3.19 13.66 -10.56
N GLU A 74 -2.83 13.25 -9.36
CA GLU A 74 -2.07 12.00 -9.15
C GLU A 74 -2.57 11.23 -7.94
N LEU A 75 -2.82 9.94 -8.13
CA LEU A 75 -3.05 8.97 -7.08
C LEU A 75 -1.71 8.31 -6.73
N ARG A 76 -1.29 8.45 -5.49
CA ARG A 76 -0.05 7.85 -4.96
C ARG A 76 -0.37 6.85 -3.87
N TRP A 77 0.39 5.76 -3.81
CA TRP A 77 0.33 4.84 -2.68
C TRP A 77 1.70 4.26 -2.37
N HIS A 78 1.94 4.02 -1.10
CA HIS A 78 3.19 3.43 -0.63
C HIS A 78 2.97 2.49 0.54
N PHE A 79 3.91 1.56 0.72
CA PHE A 79 3.93 0.62 1.82
C PHE A 79 4.86 1.11 2.93
N GLY A 80 4.44 0.95 4.18
CA GLY A 80 5.21 1.23 5.38
C GLY A 80 5.95 2.57 5.30
N PRO A 81 7.30 2.56 5.45
CA PRO A 81 8.10 3.78 5.46
C PRO A 81 8.30 4.43 4.06
N GLY A 82 7.60 3.93 3.01
CA GLY A 82 7.67 4.50 1.67
C GLY A 82 8.81 3.97 0.79
N LEU A 83 9.42 2.83 1.15
CA LEU A 83 10.47 2.20 0.34
C LEU A 83 9.96 1.78 -1.05
N TRP A 84 8.70 1.39 -1.14
CA TRP A 84 7.99 1.12 -2.39
C TRP A 84 6.79 2.04 -2.51
N SER A 85 6.94 3.04 -3.32
CA SER A 85 5.90 4.00 -3.68
C SER A 85 5.54 3.85 -5.15
N TYR A 86 4.26 4.04 -5.44
CA TYR A 86 3.69 3.98 -6.77
C TYR A 86 2.87 5.23 -7.00
N SER A 87 2.77 5.63 -8.25
CA SER A 87 1.91 6.72 -8.66
C SER A 87 1.16 6.38 -9.95
N LEU A 88 0.05 7.05 -10.13
CA LEU A 88 -0.82 6.92 -11.29
C LEU A 88 -1.50 8.25 -11.54
N ALA A 89 -1.39 8.78 -12.74
CA ALA A 89 -2.12 9.98 -13.13
C ALA A 89 -3.63 9.68 -13.16
N LEU A 90 -4.43 10.55 -12.58
CA LEU A 90 -5.88 10.35 -12.46
C LEU A 90 -6.56 10.31 -13.82
N ASP A 91 -6.02 11.03 -14.80
CA ASP A 91 -6.51 11.05 -16.18
C ASP A 91 -6.27 9.73 -16.94
N GLU A 92 -5.39 8.85 -16.45
CA GLU A 92 -5.21 7.51 -17.01
C GLU A 92 -6.31 6.53 -16.58
N ILE A 93 -7.10 6.86 -15.56
CA ILE A 93 -8.15 6.01 -15.02
C ILE A 93 -9.39 6.12 -15.90
N ASP A 94 -9.83 5.00 -16.48
CA ASP A 94 -11.07 4.89 -17.25
C ASP A 94 -12.28 4.62 -16.35
N ARG A 95 -12.12 3.68 -15.37
CA ARG A 95 -13.21 3.26 -14.48
C ARG A 95 -12.70 2.93 -13.08
N VAL A 96 -13.52 3.26 -12.10
CA VAL A 96 -13.32 2.93 -10.68
C VAL A 96 -14.44 1.99 -10.23
N ALA A 97 -14.13 0.94 -9.49
CA ALA A 97 -15.10 0.01 -8.93
C ALA A 97 -14.66 -0.48 -7.55
N ILE A 98 -15.61 -0.64 -6.64
CA ILE A 98 -15.36 -1.30 -5.36
C ILE A 98 -15.45 -2.79 -5.58
N VAL A 99 -14.43 -3.52 -5.16
CA VAL A 99 -14.34 -4.98 -5.33
C VAL A 99 -13.91 -5.64 -4.02
N ARG A 100 -14.26 -6.91 -3.91
CA ARG A 100 -13.77 -7.75 -2.81
C ARG A 100 -12.87 -8.84 -3.38
N ASN A 101 -11.62 -8.86 -2.93
CA ASN A 101 -10.65 -9.86 -3.33
C ASN A 101 -10.95 -11.21 -2.66
N HIS A 102 -10.51 -12.28 -3.29
CA HIS A 102 -10.50 -13.59 -2.64
C HIS A 102 -9.28 -13.71 -1.71
N TRP A 103 -9.42 -14.44 -0.61
CA TRP A 103 -8.35 -14.62 0.37
C TRP A 103 -7.07 -15.26 -0.22
N TRP A 104 -7.20 -16.09 -1.26
CA TRP A 104 -6.06 -16.71 -1.96
C TRP A 104 -5.26 -15.74 -2.86
N ASN A 105 -5.78 -14.56 -3.15
CA ASN A 105 -5.00 -13.52 -3.84
C ASN A 105 -3.84 -13.02 -2.98
N GLY A 106 -3.90 -13.25 -1.66
CA GLY A 106 -2.85 -12.94 -0.72
C GLY A 106 -2.71 -11.46 -0.38
N PHE A 107 -1.62 -11.14 0.29
CA PHE A 107 -1.28 -9.79 0.76
C PHE A 107 0.06 -9.36 0.17
N GLY A 108 0.38 -8.07 0.27
CA GLY A 108 1.54 -7.44 -0.32
C GLY A 108 1.29 -6.99 -1.75
N ILE A 109 2.35 -7.00 -2.56
CA ILE A 109 2.30 -6.67 -3.99
C ILE A 109 2.17 -7.98 -4.75
N ARG A 110 1.08 -8.15 -5.49
CA ARG A 110 0.79 -9.38 -6.23
C ARG A 110 0.45 -9.09 -7.69
N MET A 111 1.02 -9.89 -8.57
CA MET A 111 0.59 -9.97 -9.96
C MET A 111 -0.33 -11.18 -10.09
N ALA A 112 -1.63 -10.93 -10.22
CA ALA A 112 -2.63 -11.94 -10.52
C ALA A 112 -2.95 -11.95 -12.03
N PRO A 113 -3.50 -13.06 -12.56
CA PRO A 113 -3.97 -13.06 -13.93
C PRO A 113 -5.00 -11.94 -14.17
N GLY A 114 -4.63 -10.95 -14.99
CA GLY A 114 -5.49 -9.84 -15.37
C GLY A 114 -5.46 -8.60 -14.48
N PHE A 115 -4.81 -8.61 -13.31
CA PHE A 115 -4.69 -7.40 -12.47
C PHE A 115 -3.45 -7.41 -11.56
N ARG A 116 -3.05 -6.23 -11.11
CA ARG A 116 -2.06 -6.06 -10.03
C ARG A 116 -2.77 -5.68 -8.75
N LEU A 117 -2.42 -6.36 -7.65
CA LEU A 117 -2.97 -6.12 -6.32
C LEU A 117 -1.92 -5.51 -5.41
N TYR A 118 -2.31 -4.48 -4.69
CA TYR A 118 -1.54 -3.82 -3.63
C TYR A 118 -2.38 -3.86 -2.35
N ASN A 119 -2.03 -4.70 -1.40
CA ASN A 119 -2.84 -4.91 -0.20
C ASN A 119 -1.97 -5.25 1.02
N VAL A 120 -2.35 -4.80 2.20
CA VAL A 120 -1.68 -5.15 3.48
C VAL A 120 -2.61 -5.87 4.45
N SER A 121 -3.92 -5.65 4.34
CA SER A 121 -4.90 -6.23 5.25
C SER A 121 -6.30 -6.19 4.63
N GLY A 122 -7.19 -7.08 5.08
CA GLY A 122 -8.56 -7.13 4.58
C GLY A 122 -8.69 -7.69 3.16
N LEU A 123 -9.92 -7.70 2.67
CA LEU A 123 -10.25 -8.21 1.34
C LEU A 123 -10.85 -7.14 0.43
N ASP A 124 -11.28 -6.01 1.00
CA ASP A 124 -11.90 -4.93 0.25
C ASP A 124 -10.83 -4.11 -0.48
N ALA A 125 -11.15 -3.66 -1.69
CA ALA A 125 -10.25 -2.91 -2.53
C ALA A 125 -11.02 -2.02 -3.50
N VAL A 126 -10.33 -1.01 -4.01
CA VAL A 126 -10.76 -0.22 -5.16
C VAL A 126 -10.02 -0.73 -6.40
N GLU A 127 -10.78 -1.15 -7.39
CA GLU A 127 -10.29 -1.55 -8.71
C GLU A 127 -10.25 -0.33 -9.62
N LEU A 128 -9.09 -0.11 -10.21
CA LEU A 128 -8.82 0.93 -11.20
C LEU A 128 -8.60 0.26 -12.54
N ARG A 129 -9.48 0.50 -13.48
CA ARG A 129 -9.27 0.13 -14.88
C ARG A 129 -8.66 1.32 -15.60
N LEU A 130 -7.48 1.10 -16.18
CA LEU A 130 -6.78 2.14 -16.91
C LEU A 130 -7.24 2.17 -18.37
N LYS A 131 -7.09 3.31 -19.01
CA LYS A 131 -7.33 3.48 -20.47
C LYS A 131 -6.46 2.55 -21.32
N SER A 132 -5.31 2.12 -20.79
CA SER A 132 -4.45 1.10 -21.40
C SER A 132 -5.02 -0.31 -21.35
N GLY A 133 -6.09 -0.55 -20.58
CA GLY A 133 -6.65 -1.87 -20.31
C GLY A 133 -6.04 -2.59 -19.11
N GLU A 134 -4.98 -2.05 -18.50
CA GLU A 134 -4.41 -2.59 -17.27
C GLU A 134 -5.39 -2.40 -16.10
N ILE A 135 -5.44 -3.37 -15.18
CA ILE A 135 -6.25 -3.30 -13.98
C ILE A 135 -5.33 -3.29 -12.76
N ARG A 136 -5.55 -2.32 -11.88
CA ARG A 136 -4.89 -2.22 -10.57
C ARG A 136 -5.92 -2.26 -9.47
N ARG A 137 -5.62 -2.97 -8.38
CA ARG A 137 -6.45 -3.03 -7.18
C ARG A 137 -5.66 -2.53 -6.00
N ILE A 138 -6.22 -1.55 -5.31
CA ILE A 138 -5.63 -0.97 -4.09
C ILE A 138 -6.51 -1.41 -2.93
N GLY A 139 -5.94 -2.21 -2.02
CA GLY A 139 -6.59 -2.63 -0.79
C GLY A 139 -6.84 -1.45 0.13
N THR A 140 -8.00 -1.43 0.77
CA THR A 140 -8.37 -0.38 1.71
C THR A 140 -9.48 -0.88 2.64
N ASP A 141 -9.50 -0.38 3.86
CA ASP A 141 -10.57 -0.59 4.84
C ASP A 141 -11.73 0.43 4.68
N ASP A 142 -11.56 1.44 3.80
CA ASP A 142 -12.60 2.41 3.46
C ASP A 142 -12.72 2.59 1.92
N PRO A 143 -13.22 1.55 1.21
CA PRO A 143 -13.27 1.57 -0.25
C PRO A 143 -14.25 2.59 -0.82
N GLN A 144 -15.31 2.92 -0.09
CA GLN A 144 -16.31 3.91 -0.50
C GLN A 144 -15.70 5.30 -0.56
N ARG A 145 -14.97 5.68 0.48
CA ARG A 145 -14.34 6.99 0.56
C ARG A 145 -13.20 7.15 -0.45
N LEU A 146 -12.38 6.10 -0.63
CA LEU A 146 -11.32 6.11 -1.63
C LEU A 146 -11.89 6.22 -3.05
N ALA A 147 -12.89 5.41 -3.40
CA ALA A 147 -13.53 5.45 -4.71
C ALA A 147 -14.15 6.82 -4.99
N ALA A 148 -14.90 7.38 -4.02
CA ALA A 148 -15.50 8.71 -4.16
C ALA A 148 -14.44 9.81 -4.33
N ALA A 149 -13.34 9.77 -3.58
CA ALA A 149 -12.26 10.73 -3.69
C ALA A 149 -11.59 10.69 -5.08
N ILE A 150 -11.35 9.49 -5.62
CA ILE A 150 -10.82 9.35 -6.98
C ILE A 150 -11.78 9.90 -8.02
N GLU A 151 -13.09 9.58 -7.91
CA GLU A 151 -14.11 10.07 -8.85
C GLU A 151 -14.29 11.59 -8.83
N GLN A 152 -14.09 12.23 -7.68
CA GLN A 152 -14.18 13.69 -7.53
C GLN A 152 -12.95 14.44 -8.04
N SER A 153 -11.80 13.74 -8.10
CA SER A 153 -10.51 14.37 -8.44
C SER A 153 -10.08 14.15 -9.90
N ARG A 154 -10.82 13.38 -10.69
CA ARG A 154 -10.53 13.08 -12.10
C ARG A 154 -11.39 13.85 -13.11
#